data_b015692dfa5c71702f67be91309e2454
#
_entry.id   b015692dfa5c71702f67be91309e2454
#
_cell.length_a   1.000
_cell.length_b   1.000
_cell.length_c   1.000
_cell.angle_alpha   90.00
_cell.angle_beta   90.00
_cell.angle_gamma   90.00
#
_symmetry.space_group_name_H-M   'P 1'
#
loop_
_entity.id
_entity.type
_entity.pdbx_description
1 polymer ?
#
loop_
_entity_poly.entity_id
_entity_poly.type
_entity_poly.pdbx_seq_one_letter_code
_entity_poly.pdbx_strand_id
1 'polypeptide(L)'
;MFYVRSKGNTEETRAEILKLSPNNRVRSMAEYVTLMSSSNLPELKPFVRSMVGLGIVISFLVVLLNMHTMVMERTREVGILKALGFSRFDIVEMLLGETLVLTLMGSVVGIMVTFLTQAILKETNPGLMILITPRWVLSSIVLALVGAAAGVAYPALRAASYDPVVALAYE
;
A
#
# COMPACT_ATOMS: atom_id res chain seq x y z
N MET A 1 -33.98 -12.65 10.02
CA MET A 1 -32.74 -12.83 10.77
C MET A 1 -32.88 -12.04 12.04
N PHE A 2 -32.80 -12.66 13.22
CA PHE A 2 -33.00 -11.98 14.50
C PHE A 2 -31.65 -11.92 15.23
N TYR A 3 -31.36 -10.77 15.81
CA TYR A 3 -30.17 -10.58 16.64
C TYR A 3 -30.58 -10.57 18.12
N VAL A 4 -29.92 -11.39 18.91
CA VAL A 4 -30.08 -11.41 20.37
C VAL A 4 -28.80 -10.90 20.99
N ARG A 5 -28.92 -9.83 21.81
CA ARG A 5 -27.79 -9.26 22.55
C ARG A 5 -27.71 -9.96 23.90
N SER A 6 -26.69 -10.79 24.07
CA SER A 6 -26.40 -11.39 25.38
C SER A 6 -25.72 -10.38 26.31
N LYS A 7 -26.18 -10.32 27.58
CA LYS A 7 -25.53 -9.56 28.67
C LYS A 7 -24.55 -10.42 29.49
N GLY A 8 -24.43 -11.73 29.16
CA GLY A 8 -23.61 -12.70 29.87
C GLY A 8 -22.77 -13.57 28.94
N ASN A 9 -22.44 -14.79 29.39
CA ASN A 9 -21.63 -15.74 28.64
C ASN A 9 -22.39 -16.19 27.36
N THR A 10 -21.74 -16.02 26.22
CA THR A 10 -22.32 -16.28 24.90
C THR A 10 -22.68 -17.76 24.69
N GLU A 11 -21.91 -18.67 25.31
CA GLU A 11 -22.14 -20.11 25.19
C GLU A 11 -23.39 -20.58 25.97
N GLU A 12 -23.63 -20.03 27.13
CA GLU A 12 -24.83 -20.34 27.93
C GLU A 12 -26.09 -19.86 27.24
N THR A 13 -26.08 -18.61 26.72
CA THR A 13 -27.19 -18.04 25.96
C THR A 13 -27.46 -18.85 24.68
N ARG A 14 -26.41 -19.35 24.01
CA ARG A 14 -26.52 -20.24 22.84
C ARG A 14 -27.21 -21.55 23.18
N ALA A 15 -26.82 -22.18 24.29
CA ALA A 15 -27.41 -23.43 24.74
C ALA A 15 -28.90 -23.29 25.12
N GLU A 16 -29.27 -22.16 25.69
CA GLU A 16 -30.65 -21.84 26.08
C GLU A 16 -31.55 -21.59 24.86
N ILE A 17 -31.06 -20.85 23.86
CA ILE A 17 -31.79 -20.61 22.60
C ILE A 17 -31.95 -21.92 21.81
N LEU A 18 -30.95 -22.79 21.77
CA LEU A 18 -31.03 -24.10 21.11
C LEU A 18 -32.06 -25.03 21.76
N LYS A 19 -32.24 -24.95 23.08
CA LYS A 19 -33.30 -25.72 23.79
C LYS A 19 -34.71 -25.22 23.45
N LEU A 20 -34.87 -23.90 23.23
CA LEU A 20 -36.16 -23.30 22.89
C LEU A 20 -36.51 -23.47 21.39
N SER A 21 -35.54 -23.61 20.54
CA SER A 21 -35.75 -23.72 19.09
C SER A 21 -34.70 -24.64 18.44
N PRO A 22 -34.86 -25.95 18.48
CA PRO A 22 -33.85 -26.90 18.02
C PRO A 22 -33.62 -26.89 16.50
N ASN A 23 -34.50 -26.26 15.73
CA ASN A 23 -34.42 -26.16 14.28
C ASN A 23 -33.73 -24.88 13.79
N ASN A 24 -33.33 -23.98 14.70
CA ASN A 24 -32.65 -22.73 14.34
C ASN A 24 -31.14 -22.82 14.53
N ARG A 25 -30.39 -22.37 13.51
CA ARG A 25 -28.93 -22.30 13.59
C ARG A 25 -28.52 -21.02 14.34
N VAL A 26 -28.17 -21.18 15.61
CA VAL A 26 -27.62 -20.09 16.45
C VAL A 26 -26.12 -20.01 16.22
N ARG A 27 -25.65 -18.88 15.72
CA ARG A 27 -24.21 -18.61 15.50
C ARG A 27 -23.79 -17.40 16.33
N SER A 28 -22.60 -17.46 16.91
CA SER A 28 -22.03 -16.30 17.58
C SER A 28 -21.62 -15.25 16.57
N MET A 29 -21.60 -13.97 16.95
CA MET A 29 -21.16 -12.89 16.08
C MET A 29 -19.71 -13.10 15.64
N ALA A 30 -18.85 -13.64 16.50
CA ALA A 30 -17.47 -13.98 16.16
C ALA A 30 -17.38 -15.07 15.08
N GLU A 31 -18.23 -16.10 15.16
CA GLU A 31 -18.32 -17.17 14.17
C GLU A 31 -18.88 -16.64 12.83
N TYR A 32 -19.85 -15.71 12.88
CA TYR A 32 -20.40 -15.07 11.69
C TYR A 32 -19.37 -14.17 11.01
N VAL A 33 -18.62 -13.39 11.77
CA VAL A 33 -17.53 -12.54 11.25
C VAL A 33 -16.41 -13.38 10.64
N THR A 34 -16.06 -14.53 11.25
CA THR A 34 -15.07 -15.44 10.64
C THR A 34 -15.58 -16.08 9.35
N LEU A 35 -16.85 -16.40 9.26
CA LEU A 35 -17.46 -16.92 8.02
C LEU A 35 -17.54 -15.87 6.91
N MET A 36 -17.76 -14.60 7.27
CA MET A 36 -17.78 -13.47 6.34
C MET A 36 -16.39 -12.89 6.08
N SER A 37 -15.37 -13.35 6.79
CA SER A 37 -13.99 -12.94 6.53
C SER A 37 -13.57 -13.38 5.13
N SER A 38 -12.86 -12.51 4.42
CA SER A 38 -12.30 -12.79 3.08
C SER A 38 -11.40 -14.05 3.05
N SER A 39 -10.94 -14.52 4.22
CA SER A 39 -10.21 -15.78 4.36
C SER A 39 -11.07 -17.01 4.07
N ASN A 40 -12.40 -16.94 4.27
CA ASN A 40 -13.34 -18.03 4.06
C ASN A 40 -14.15 -17.91 2.75
N LEU A 41 -13.93 -16.86 1.99
CA LEU A 41 -14.46 -16.70 0.63
C LEU A 41 -13.31 -16.92 -0.38
N PRO A 42 -13.01 -18.17 -0.75
CA PRO A 42 -11.88 -18.48 -1.63
C PRO A 42 -11.97 -17.77 -2.98
N GLU A 43 -13.16 -17.46 -3.42
CA GLU A 43 -13.42 -16.77 -4.69
C GLU A 43 -13.00 -15.28 -4.68
N LEU A 44 -12.99 -14.62 -3.52
CA LEU A 44 -12.57 -13.21 -3.42
C LEU A 44 -11.06 -13.04 -3.36
N LYS A 45 -10.32 -14.06 -2.91
CA LYS A 45 -8.86 -13.99 -2.80
C LYS A 45 -8.16 -13.71 -4.14
N PRO A 46 -8.47 -14.41 -5.24
CA PRO A 46 -7.84 -14.14 -6.52
C PRO A 46 -8.22 -12.75 -7.04
N PHE A 47 -9.45 -12.32 -6.86
CA PHE A 47 -9.90 -10.98 -7.26
C PHE A 47 -9.13 -9.87 -6.54
N VAL A 48 -9.05 -9.94 -5.20
CA VAL A 48 -8.29 -8.96 -4.40
C VAL A 48 -6.81 -8.98 -4.78
N ARG A 49 -6.23 -10.18 -4.97
CA ARG A 49 -4.82 -10.32 -5.39
C ARG A 49 -4.57 -9.70 -6.76
N SER A 50 -5.48 -9.89 -7.71
CA SER A 50 -5.37 -9.28 -9.04
C SER A 50 -5.46 -7.77 -8.98
N MET A 51 -6.38 -7.19 -8.18
CA MET A 51 -6.49 -5.75 -7.98
C MET A 51 -5.23 -5.16 -7.36
N VAL A 52 -4.71 -5.80 -6.31
CA VAL A 52 -3.45 -5.37 -5.68
C VAL A 52 -2.28 -5.47 -6.65
N GLY A 53 -2.19 -6.57 -7.40
CA GLY A 53 -1.16 -6.77 -8.42
C GLY A 53 -1.19 -5.68 -9.49
N LEU A 54 -2.38 -5.35 -10.00
CA LEU A 54 -2.59 -4.31 -10.99
C LEU A 54 -2.20 -2.93 -10.44
N GLY A 55 -2.57 -2.62 -9.18
CA GLY A 55 -2.19 -1.40 -8.49
C GLY A 55 -0.67 -1.26 -8.35
N ILE A 56 0.03 -2.34 -8.02
CA ILE A 56 1.50 -2.36 -7.93
C ILE A 56 2.13 -2.08 -9.29
N VAL A 57 1.66 -2.72 -10.37
CA VAL A 57 2.18 -2.52 -11.72
C VAL A 57 1.98 -1.08 -12.18
N ILE A 58 0.78 -0.52 -11.99
CA ILE A 58 0.49 0.88 -12.36
C ILE A 58 1.37 1.83 -11.56
N SER A 59 1.48 1.64 -10.24
CA SER A 59 2.34 2.48 -9.39
C SER A 59 3.79 2.43 -9.82
N PHE A 60 4.30 1.24 -10.15
CA PHE A 60 5.66 1.07 -10.66
C PHE A 60 5.88 1.82 -11.98
N LEU A 61 4.95 1.72 -12.93
CA LEU A 61 5.03 2.42 -14.22
C LEU A 61 4.98 3.95 -14.04
N VAL A 62 4.13 4.44 -13.15
CA VAL A 62 4.04 5.90 -12.83
C VAL A 62 5.36 6.39 -12.25
N VAL A 63 5.94 5.68 -11.29
CA VAL A 63 7.25 6.05 -10.70
C VAL A 63 8.34 6.04 -11.77
N LEU A 64 8.37 4.99 -12.60
CA LEU A 64 9.36 4.86 -13.68
C LEU A 64 9.25 6.01 -14.69
N LEU A 65 8.04 6.36 -15.13
CA LEU A 65 7.81 7.47 -16.06
C LEU A 65 8.19 8.81 -15.44
N ASN A 66 7.76 9.08 -14.21
CA ASN A 66 8.10 10.33 -13.51
C ASN A 66 9.61 10.47 -13.34
N MET A 67 10.30 9.39 -12.96
CA MET A 67 11.76 9.42 -12.83
C MET A 67 12.47 9.59 -14.15
N HIS A 68 11.96 8.98 -15.22
CA HIS A 68 12.51 9.19 -16.56
C HIS A 68 12.42 10.65 -16.95
N THR A 69 11.25 11.30 -16.75
CA THR A 69 11.06 12.72 -17.04
C THR A 69 11.96 13.60 -16.19
N MET A 70 12.02 13.35 -14.88
CA MET A 70 12.87 14.10 -13.93
C MET A 70 14.36 14.04 -14.31
N VAL A 71 14.84 12.87 -14.70
CA VAL A 71 16.23 12.71 -15.15
C VAL A 71 16.49 13.50 -16.43
N MET A 72 15.56 13.50 -17.38
CA MET A 72 15.67 14.28 -18.62
C MET A 72 15.72 15.78 -18.35
N GLU A 73 14.84 16.28 -17.47
CA GLU A 73 14.80 17.70 -17.07
C GLU A 73 16.06 18.13 -16.31
N ARG A 74 16.64 17.26 -15.48
CA ARG A 74 17.83 17.55 -14.66
C ARG A 74 19.15 17.08 -15.28
N THR A 75 19.15 16.68 -16.56
CA THR A 75 20.37 16.16 -17.23
C THR A 75 21.54 17.15 -17.12
N ARG A 76 21.27 18.46 -17.24
CA ARG A 76 22.29 19.51 -17.11
C ARG A 76 22.86 19.59 -15.69
N GLU A 77 22.02 19.49 -14.65
CA GLU A 77 22.45 19.51 -13.24
C GLU A 77 23.36 18.30 -12.94
N VAL A 78 22.96 17.12 -13.42
CA VAL A 78 23.75 15.88 -13.33
C VAL A 78 25.10 16.03 -14.04
N GLY A 79 25.11 16.69 -15.21
CA GLY A 79 26.34 17.00 -15.94
C GLY A 79 27.29 17.90 -15.17
N ILE A 80 26.75 18.96 -14.51
CA ILE A 80 27.54 19.88 -13.65
C ILE A 80 28.10 19.14 -12.45
N LEU A 81 27.30 18.31 -11.75
CA LEU A 81 27.75 17.52 -10.60
C LEU A 81 28.91 16.58 -11.00
N LYS A 82 28.83 15.95 -12.18
CA LYS A 82 29.91 15.12 -12.69
C LYS A 82 31.17 15.92 -13.03
N ALA A 83 31.03 17.12 -13.60
CA ALA A 83 32.15 18.00 -13.88
C ALA A 83 32.86 18.45 -12.58
N LEU A 84 32.11 18.55 -11.46
CA LEU A 84 32.63 18.83 -10.14
C LEU A 84 33.26 17.59 -9.45
N GLY A 85 33.25 16.42 -10.11
CA GLY A 85 33.90 15.22 -9.63
C GLY A 85 33.01 14.24 -8.87
N PHE A 86 31.68 14.43 -8.88
CA PHE A 86 30.78 13.46 -8.28
C PHE A 86 30.84 12.13 -9.01
N SER A 87 30.90 11.05 -8.23
CA SER A 87 30.89 9.69 -8.77
C SER A 87 29.50 9.28 -9.24
N ARG A 88 29.43 8.22 -10.04
CA ARG A 88 28.14 7.65 -10.47
C ARG A 88 27.29 7.19 -9.28
N PHE A 89 27.92 6.71 -8.22
CA PHE A 89 27.25 6.24 -7.03
C PHE A 89 26.63 7.40 -6.24
N ASP A 90 27.32 8.51 -6.13
CA ASP A 90 26.82 9.71 -5.42
C ASP A 90 25.53 10.24 -6.07
N ILE A 91 25.47 10.24 -7.40
CA ILE A 91 24.28 10.66 -8.17
C ILE A 91 23.13 9.68 -7.94
N VAL A 92 23.39 8.38 -7.97
CA VAL A 92 22.37 7.34 -7.72
C VAL A 92 21.87 7.44 -6.29
N GLU A 93 22.74 7.61 -5.31
CA GLU A 93 22.39 7.77 -3.90
C GLU A 93 21.53 9.01 -3.66
N MET A 94 21.87 10.13 -4.30
CA MET A 94 21.08 11.36 -4.24
C MET A 94 19.65 11.15 -4.77
N LEU A 95 19.50 10.56 -5.95
CA LEU A 95 18.19 10.31 -6.57
C LEU A 95 17.36 9.29 -5.77
N LEU A 96 17.99 8.24 -5.27
CA LEU A 96 17.35 7.27 -4.39
C LEU A 96 16.89 7.93 -3.08
N GLY A 97 17.73 8.75 -2.46
CA GLY A 97 17.40 9.46 -1.23
C GLY A 97 16.19 10.37 -1.40
N GLU A 98 16.17 11.19 -2.46
CA GLU A 98 15.02 12.06 -2.78
C GLU A 98 13.73 11.25 -2.96
N THR A 99 13.79 10.14 -3.69
CA THR A 99 12.63 9.27 -3.93
C THR A 99 12.14 8.58 -2.67
N LEU A 100 13.04 8.10 -1.83
CA LEU A 100 12.68 7.45 -0.57
C LEU A 100 11.99 8.43 0.38
N VAL A 101 12.48 9.67 0.47
CA VAL A 101 11.85 10.72 1.28
C VAL A 101 10.44 11.02 0.77
N LEU A 102 10.28 11.23 -0.54
CA LEU A 102 8.96 11.47 -1.14
C LEU A 102 8.01 10.29 -0.93
N THR A 103 8.52 9.06 -1.04
CA THR A 103 7.73 7.84 -0.81
C THR A 103 7.28 7.72 0.64
N LEU A 104 8.14 8.08 1.60
CA LEU A 104 7.76 8.10 3.01
C LEU A 104 6.69 9.15 3.28
N MET A 105 6.83 10.36 2.75
CA MET A 105 5.81 11.41 2.88
C MET A 105 4.49 10.97 2.25
N GLY A 106 4.52 10.42 1.04
CA GLY A 106 3.34 9.86 0.38
C GLY A 106 2.69 8.72 1.16
N SER A 107 3.50 7.84 1.77
CA SER A 107 3.00 6.76 2.62
C SER A 107 2.28 7.28 3.86
N VAL A 108 2.80 8.32 4.50
CA VAL A 108 2.14 8.97 5.65
C VAL A 108 0.78 9.54 5.24
N VAL A 109 0.74 10.28 4.14
CA VAL A 109 -0.53 10.83 3.61
C VAL A 109 -1.50 9.71 3.26
N GLY A 110 -1.05 8.65 2.59
CA GLY A 110 -1.89 7.49 2.26
C GLY A 110 -2.47 6.79 3.48
N ILE A 111 -1.68 6.64 4.54
CA ILE A 111 -2.13 6.09 5.82
C ILE A 111 -3.17 7.01 6.46
N MET A 112 -2.95 8.32 6.49
CA MET A 112 -3.93 9.29 7.02
C MET A 112 -5.26 9.21 6.27
N VAL A 113 -5.24 9.18 4.94
CA VAL A 113 -6.44 9.01 4.10
C VAL A 113 -7.14 7.69 4.40
N THR A 114 -6.38 6.61 4.61
CA THR A 114 -6.95 5.29 4.96
C THR A 114 -7.70 5.33 6.29
N PHE A 115 -7.12 5.93 7.33
CA PHE A 115 -7.80 6.09 8.62
C PHE A 115 -9.01 7.02 8.54
N LEU A 116 -8.93 8.10 7.77
CA LEU A 116 -10.05 9.00 7.53
C LEU A 116 -11.20 8.28 6.83
N THR A 117 -10.90 7.52 5.78
CA THR A 117 -11.89 6.71 5.07
C THR A 117 -12.53 5.67 5.99
N GLN A 118 -11.74 5.00 6.83
CA GLN A 118 -12.25 4.07 7.83
C GLN A 118 -13.23 4.74 8.78
N ALA A 119 -12.91 5.94 9.28
CA ALA A 119 -13.76 6.69 10.20
C ALA A 119 -15.11 7.03 9.53
N ILE A 120 -15.10 7.55 8.31
CA ILE A 120 -16.30 7.92 7.54
C ILE A 120 -17.17 6.67 7.27
N LEU A 121 -16.55 5.56 6.82
CA LEU A 121 -17.30 4.33 6.54
C LEU A 121 -17.94 3.75 7.81
N LYS A 122 -17.28 3.87 8.94
CA LYS A 122 -17.76 3.37 10.23
C LYS A 122 -19.02 4.12 10.70
N GLU A 123 -19.11 5.42 10.40
CA GLU A 123 -20.30 6.23 10.69
C GLU A 123 -21.44 5.93 9.71
N THR A 124 -21.13 5.81 8.42
CA THR A 124 -22.14 5.64 7.36
C THR A 124 -22.68 4.21 7.30
N ASN A 125 -21.86 3.21 7.61
CA ASN A 125 -22.20 1.79 7.54
C ASN A 125 -21.69 1.03 8.77
N PRO A 126 -22.41 1.06 9.91
CA PRO A 126 -21.98 0.42 11.15
C PRO A 126 -21.79 -1.11 11.06
N GLY A 127 -22.31 -1.74 10.01
CA GLY A 127 -22.15 -3.17 9.74
C GLY A 127 -20.81 -3.57 9.08
N LEU A 128 -20.03 -2.60 8.60
CA LEU A 128 -18.72 -2.85 7.98
C LEU A 128 -17.62 -2.79 9.04
N MET A 129 -17.11 -3.94 9.44
CA MET A 129 -15.91 -4.03 10.30
C MET A 129 -14.65 -3.98 9.45
N ILE A 130 -14.07 -2.80 9.28
CA ILE A 130 -12.78 -2.61 8.63
C ILE A 130 -11.70 -2.66 9.71
N LEU A 131 -10.89 -3.74 9.70
CA LEU A 131 -9.78 -3.92 10.63
C LEU A 131 -8.47 -3.52 9.94
N ILE A 132 -7.94 -2.36 10.31
CA ILE A 132 -6.59 -1.94 9.89
C ILE A 132 -5.59 -2.48 10.92
N THR A 133 -4.86 -3.50 10.53
CA THR A 133 -3.85 -4.12 11.39
C THR A 133 -2.49 -3.43 11.17
N PRO A 134 -1.68 -3.17 12.20
CA PRO A 134 -0.35 -2.58 12.06
C PRO A 134 0.57 -3.34 11.10
N ARG A 135 0.39 -4.65 11.00
CA ARG A 135 1.12 -5.50 10.03
C ARG A 135 0.83 -5.10 8.58
N TRP A 136 -0.41 -4.77 8.25
CA TRP A 136 -0.78 -4.32 6.89
C TRP A 136 -0.22 -2.94 6.59
N VAL A 137 -0.24 -2.03 7.57
CA VAL A 137 0.36 -0.70 7.44
C VAL A 137 1.87 -0.81 7.19
N LEU A 138 2.57 -1.63 7.99
CA LEU A 138 4.00 -1.83 7.81
C LEU A 138 4.32 -2.49 6.46
N SER A 139 3.56 -3.51 6.05
CA SER A 139 3.77 -4.17 4.76
C SER A 139 3.53 -3.23 3.57
N SER A 140 2.57 -2.31 3.66
CA SER A 140 2.33 -1.33 2.59
C SER A 140 3.47 -0.31 2.48
N ILE A 141 4.04 0.16 3.59
CA ILE A 141 5.20 1.04 3.59
C ILE A 141 6.41 0.33 2.97
N VAL A 142 6.71 -0.90 3.42
CA VAL A 142 7.82 -1.68 2.87
C VAL A 142 7.65 -1.91 1.38
N LEU A 143 6.44 -2.28 0.94
CA LEU A 143 6.14 -2.49 -0.47
C LEU A 143 6.32 -1.20 -1.29
N ALA A 144 5.87 -0.06 -0.75
CA ALA A 144 6.05 1.25 -1.40
C ALA A 144 7.53 1.61 -1.54
N LEU A 145 8.33 1.44 -0.49
CA LEU A 145 9.77 1.73 -0.51
C LEU A 145 10.52 0.82 -1.50
N VAL A 146 10.24 -0.48 -1.50
CA VAL A 146 10.84 -1.43 -2.44
C VAL A 146 10.43 -1.10 -3.87
N GLY A 147 9.15 -0.80 -4.11
CA GLY A 147 8.65 -0.41 -5.42
C GLY A 147 9.27 0.88 -5.93
N ALA A 148 9.40 1.89 -5.08
CA ALA A 148 10.04 3.16 -5.39
C ALA A 148 11.53 2.98 -5.72
N ALA A 149 12.26 2.24 -4.88
CA ALA A 149 13.68 1.94 -5.13
C ALA A 149 13.89 1.21 -6.45
N ALA A 150 13.06 0.20 -6.75
CA ALA A 150 13.11 -0.52 -8.01
C ALA A 150 12.78 0.37 -9.23
N GLY A 151 11.77 1.26 -9.09
CA GLY A 151 11.36 2.19 -10.14
C GLY A 151 12.44 3.23 -10.48
N VAL A 152 13.21 3.66 -9.49
CA VAL A 152 14.28 4.65 -9.64
C VAL A 152 15.59 4.03 -10.12
N ALA A 153 15.84 2.78 -9.79
CA ALA A 153 17.14 2.13 -10.03
C ALA A 153 17.58 2.23 -11.50
N TYR A 154 16.69 1.91 -12.45
CA TYR A 154 17.01 1.95 -13.88
C TYR A 154 17.30 3.37 -14.39
N PRO A 155 16.42 4.38 -14.23
CA PRO A 155 16.69 5.73 -14.70
C PRO A 155 17.87 6.39 -13.97
N ALA A 156 18.08 6.14 -12.68
CA ALA A 156 19.22 6.66 -11.94
C ALA A 156 20.57 6.13 -12.49
N LEU A 157 20.65 4.83 -12.74
CA LEU A 157 21.85 4.23 -13.35
C LEU A 157 22.10 4.77 -14.77
N ARG A 158 21.07 5.02 -15.53
CA ARG A 158 21.17 5.62 -16.86
C ARG A 158 21.65 7.08 -16.79
N ALA A 159 21.06 7.89 -15.89
CA ALA A 159 21.51 9.27 -15.64
C ALA A 159 22.97 9.32 -15.24
N ALA A 160 23.38 8.44 -14.32
CA ALA A 160 24.76 8.33 -13.89
C ALA A 160 25.74 7.89 -14.99
N SER A 161 25.29 7.32 -16.09
CA SER A 161 26.13 6.92 -17.23
C SER A 161 26.27 7.96 -18.35
N TYR A 162 25.52 9.06 -18.34
CA TYR A 162 25.67 10.13 -19.34
C TYR A 162 27.05 10.76 -19.30
N ASP A 163 27.59 11.06 -20.50
CA ASP A 163 28.84 11.80 -20.64
C ASP A 163 28.63 13.28 -20.29
N PRO A 164 29.46 13.87 -19.40
CA PRO A 164 29.32 15.27 -19.02
C PRO A 164 29.40 16.25 -20.21
N VAL A 165 30.21 15.92 -21.23
CA VAL A 165 30.40 16.76 -22.41
C VAL A 165 29.10 16.85 -23.23
N VAL A 166 28.40 15.72 -23.38
CA VAL A 166 27.14 15.67 -24.12
C VAL A 166 26.01 16.33 -23.32
N ALA A 167 26.02 16.17 -21.98
CA ALA A 167 25.02 16.76 -21.09
C ALA A 167 25.09 18.30 -21.06
N LEU A 168 26.27 18.88 -21.22
CA LEU A 168 26.46 20.34 -21.27
C LEU A 168 26.17 20.96 -22.64
N ALA A 169 26.18 20.14 -23.70
CA ALA A 169 25.90 20.57 -25.07
C ALA A 169 24.40 20.50 -25.46
N TYR A 170 23.55 20.04 -24.53
CA TYR A 170 22.11 19.95 -24.76
C TYR A 170 21.47 21.32 -24.44
N GLU A 171 21.19 22.10 -25.50
CA GLU A 171 20.33 23.29 -25.48
C GLU A 171 18.87 22.91 -25.73
#